data_2b96f27f04049d771a3e8d1183e7112c
#
_entry.id   2b96f27f04049d771a3e8d1183e7112c
#
_cell.length_a   1.000
_cell.length_b   1.000
_cell.length_c   1.000
_cell.angle_alpha   90.00
_cell.angle_beta   90.00
_cell.angle_gamma   90.00
#
_symmetry.space_group_name_H-M   'P 1'
#
loop_
_entity.id
_entity.type
_entity.pdbx_description
1 polymer ?
#
loop_
_entity_poly.entity_id
_entity_poly.type
_entity_poly.pdbx_seq_one_letter_code
_entity_poly.pdbx_strand_id
1 'polypeptide(L)'
;MFCNTISNSKRETFRQCRLKYKYNYVDRYEETDKGNSDALHFGSFIHEIFEHNTHATTLDQLLQYGESIRDKYTFDDSYIPKIEKCCRNFLRFNASLPKESIQEHHFSEDLGSDILHQGYIDRIVTTPTGETLVIDYKTSKREKKKFELVGDPQGKSYVYAAHKLTGKPIRKISFAHYYPLTGNVVAVKYTEQSIVAHIKNVVEDVWKIRKAKTEDLTPTENDFCNWCSYKSICPLFNEIEDVKKRLDECTKRPPRKR
;
A
#
# COMPACT_ATOMS: atom_id res chain seq x y z
N MET A 1 13.48 4.42 20.00
CA MET A 1 12.35 3.51 19.64
C MET A 1 12.89 2.37 18.78
N PHE A 2 12.45 1.14 18.99
CA PHE A 2 12.88 0.01 18.15
C PHE A 2 12.12 0.03 16.82
N CYS A 3 12.82 0.16 15.70
CA CYS A 3 12.25 0.11 14.35
C CYS A 3 13.20 -0.67 13.43
N ASN A 4 12.99 -2.00 13.37
CA ASN A 4 13.82 -2.87 12.51
C ASN A 4 13.16 -3.14 11.17
N THR A 5 11.83 -3.04 11.10
CA THR A 5 11.07 -3.23 9.87
C THR A 5 10.39 -1.94 9.45
N ILE A 6 10.50 -1.60 8.18
CA ILE A 6 9.92 -0.39 7.61
C ILE A 6 9.20 -0.69 6.30
N SER A 7 8.01 -0.14 6.12
CA SER A 7 7.26 -0.14 4.86
C SER A 7 7.01 1.29 4.39
N ASN A 8 6.60 1.47 3.13
CA ASN A 8 6.23 2.79 2.63
C ASN A 8 5.08 3.41 3.44
N SER A 9 4.04 2.63 3.77
CA SER A 9 2.91 3.11 4.59
C SER A 9 3.35 3.53 6.00
N LYS A 10 4.26 2.78 6.62
CA LYS A 10 4.79 3.11 7.95
C LYS A 10 5.60 4.41 7.94
N ARG A 11 6.43 4.61 6.90
CA ARG A 11 7.19 5.86 6.69
C ARG A 11 6.27 7.04 6.47
N GLU A 12 5.29 6.88 5.58
CA GLU A 12 4.35 7.94 5.25
C GLU A 12 3.53 8.36 6.46
N THR A 13 3.06 7.40 7.27
CA THR A 13 2.35 7.70 8.52
C THR A 13 3.22 8.53 9.47
N PHE A 14 4.51 8.20 9.64
CA PHE A 14 5.41 8.96 10.50
C PHE A 14 5.64 10.40 9.99
N ARG A 15 5.73 10.57 8.67
CA ARG A 15 5.91 11.87 8.04
C ARG A 15 4.65 12.74 8.12
N GLN A 16 3.47 12.14 7.94
CA GLN A 16 2.19 12.85 8.00
C GLN A 16 1.84 13.28 9.42
N CYS A 17 1.91 12.35 10.37
CA CYS A 17 1.54 12.61 11.75
C CYS A 17 2.24 11.63 12.70
N ARG A 18 3.11 12.15 13.55
CA ARG A 18 3.86 11.34 14.50
C ARG A 18 2.97 10.69 15.57
N LEU A 19 1.89 11.37 15.99
CA LEU A 19 0.92 10.79 16.91
C LEU A 19 0.14 9.63 16.27
N LYS A 20 -0.29 9.77 15.00
CA LYS A 20 -0.90 8.64 14.26
C LYS A 20 0.06 7.47 14.17
N TYR A 21 1.35 7.74 13.92
CA TYR A 21 2.38 6.70 13.92
C TYR A 21 2.49 6.01 15.29
N LYS A 22 2.48 6.79 16.38
CA LYS A 22 2.50 6.27 17.75
C LYS A 22 1.33 5.32 17.99
N TYR A 23 0.11 5.77 17.75
CA TYR A 23 -1.08 4.97 17.96
C TYR A 23 -1.10 3.69 17.12
N ASN A 24 -0.72 3.79 15.85
CA ASN A 24 -0.78 2.66 14.93
C ASN A 24 0.37 1.64 15.12
N TYR A 25 1.60 2.09 15.35
CA TYR A 25 2.79 1.22 15.27
C TYR A 25 3.52 1.02 16.59
N VAL A 26 3.36 1.92 17.56
CA VAL A 26 3.99 1.82 18.90
C VAL A 26 3.00 1.26 19.90
N ASP A 27 1.90 1.96 20.13
CA ASP A 27 0.86 1.58 21.08
C ASP A 27 -0.04 0.47 20.51
N ARG A 28 -0.17 0.41 19.17
CA ARG A 28 -0.93 -0.58 18.39
C ARG A 28 -2.42 -0.60 18.72
N TYR A 29 -2.99 0.58 18.98
CA TYR A 29 -4.44 0.68 19.14
C TYR A 29 -5.16 0.20 17.88
N GLU A 30 -6.32 -0.43 18.07
CA GLU A 30 -7.27 -0.62 16.98
C GLU A 30 -7.75 0.73 16.48
N GLU A 31 -8.19 0.79 15.24
CA GLU A 31 -8.71 2.02 14.67
C GLU A 31 -10.03 2.38 15.39
N THR A 32 -10.08 3.58 15.97
CA THR A 32 -11.23 4.05 16.77
C THR A 32 -12.31 4.68 15.90
N ASP A 33 -11.91 5.20 14.75
CA ASP A 33 -12.81 5.79 13.77
C ASP A 33 -12.79 4.92 12.51
N LYS A 34 -13.94 4.35 12.18
CA LYS A 34 -14.16 3.71 10.88
C LYS A 34 -14.20 4.81 9.82
N GLY A 35 -13.04 5.38 9.51
CA GLY A 35 -12.90 6.27 8.36
C GLY A 35 -13.38 5.56 7.11
N ASN A 36 -13.21 6.14 5.95
CA ASN A 36 -13.74 5.64 4.66
C ASN A 36 -13.30 4.18 4.36
N SER A 37 -13.72 3.24 5.25
CA SER A 37 -13.38 1.82 5.24
C SER A 37 -13.88 1.15 3.96
N ASP A 38 -15.00 1.65 3.39
CA ASP A 38 -15.60 1.08 2.19
C ASP A 38 -14.67 1.12 0.99
N ALA A 39 -14.00 2.25 0.75
CA ALA A 39 -13.05 2.36 -0.35
C ALA A 39 -11.84 1.43 -0.16
N LEU A 40 -11.38 1.27 1.09
CA LEU A 40 -10.28 0.37 1.43
C LEU A 40 -10.70 -1.10 1.27
N HIS A 41 -11.86 -1.48 1.82
CA HIS A 41 -12.40 -2.83 1.72
C HIS A 41 -12.72 -3.20 0.27
N PHE A 42 -13.30 -2.27 -0.49
CA PHE A 42 -13.51 -2.45 -1.93
C PHE A 42 -12.17 -2.64 -2.67
N GLY A 43 -11.16 -1.84 -2.35
CA GLY A 43 -9.81 -1.99 -2.90
C GLY A 43 -9.26 -3.38 -2.64
N SER A 44 -9.26 -3.82 -1.37
CA SER A 44 -8.77 -5.14 -0.97
C SER A 44 -9.55 -6.28 -1.63
N PHE A 45 -10.87 -6.15 -1.75
CA PHE A 45 -11.72 -7.10 -2.46
C PHE A 45 -11.34 -7.25 -3.94
N ILE A 46 -11.12 -6.15 -4.64
CA ILE A 46 -10.72 -6.16 -6.05
C ILE A 46 -9.31 -6.74 -6.22
N HIS A 47 -8.38 -6.42 -5.31
CA HIS A 47 -7.03 -7.01 -5.30
C HIS A 47 -7.09 -8.54 -5.14
N GLU A 48 -7.88 -9.07 -4.18
CA GLU A 48 -8.02 -10.52 -3.97
C GLU A 48 -8.60 -11.22 -5.20
N ILE A 49 -9.58 -10.60 -5.88
CA ILE A 49 -10.10 -11.15 -7.16
C ILE A 49 -8.98 -11.26 -8.20
N PHE A 50 -8.18 -10.21 -8.36
CA PHE A 50 -7.14 -10.18 -9.41
C PHE A 50 -5.97 -11.11 -9.11
N GLU A 51 -5.55 -11.16 -7.85
CA GLU A 51 -4.49 -12.04 -7.37
C GLU A 51 -4.76 -13.51 -7.74
N HIS A 52 -5.97 -13.98 -7.44
CA HIS A 52 -6.31 -15.40 -7.56
C HIS A 52 -6.82 -15.79 -8.95
N ASN A 53 -7.01 -14.82 -9.86
CA ASN A 53 -7.66 -15.06 -11.15
C ASN A 53 -6.86 -14.57 -12.37
N THR A 54 -5.54 -14.58 -12.30
CA THR A 54 -4.69 -14.18 -13.45
C THR A 54 -4.83 -15.11 -14.66
N HIS A 55 -5.36 -16.31 -14.48
CA HIS A 55 -5.64 -17.26 -15.56
C HIS A 55 -7.09 -17.21 -16.07
N ALA A 56 -7.95 -16.37 -15.47
CA ALA A 56 -9.34 -16.22 -15.90
C ALA A 56 -9.41 -15.69 -17.34
N THR A 57 -10.34 -16.25 -18.11
CA THR A 57 -10.61 -15.88 -19.51
C THR A 57 -12.02 -15.34 -19.70
N THR A 58 -12.90 -15.52 -18.71
CA THR A 58 -14.28 -15.06 -18.76
C THR A 58 -14.62 -14.15 -17.59
N LEU A 59 -15.61 -13.29 -17.79
CA LEU A 59 -16.10 -12.42 -16.73
C LEU A 59 -16.74 -13.22 -15.59
N ASP A 60 -17.46 -14.28 -15.93
CA ASP A 60 -18.18 -15.10 -14.95
C ASP A 60 -17.23 -15.76 -13.95
N GLN A 61 -16.03 -16.17 -14.37
CA GLN A 61 -15.02 -16.70 -13.47
C GLN A 61 -14.62 -15.68 -12.40
N LEU A 62 -14.42 -14.42 -12.79
CA LEU A 62 -14.05 -13.35 -11.85
C LEU A 62 -15.21 -13.00 -10.91
N LEU A 63 -16.43 -12.93 -11.43
CA LEU A 63 -17.60 -12.60 -10.63
C LEU A 63 -17.96 -13.71 -9.65
N GLN A 64 -17.91 -14.98 -10.07
CA GLN A 64 -18.12 -16.14 -9.18
C GLN A 64 -17.09 -16.18 -8.05
N TYR A 65 -15.82 -15.92 -8.37
CA TYR A 65 -14.81 -15.82 -7.31
C TYR A 65 -15.11 -14.65 -6.36
N GLY A 66 -15.44 -13.48 -6.91
CA GLY A 66 -15.83 -12.31 -6.11
C GLY A 66 -17.00 -12.61 -5.17
N GLU A 67 -18.04 -13.31 -5.66
CA GLU A 67 -19.17 -13.72 -4.84
C GLU A 67 -18.76 -14.65 -3.70
N SER A 68 -17.86 -15.61 -3.96
CA SER A 68 -17.38 -16.55 -2.96
C SER A 68 -16.58 -15.91 -1.80
N ILE A 69 -16.02 -14.72 -2.01
CA ILE A 69 -15.25 -13.97 -1.00
C ILE A 69 -15.98 -12.74 -0.45
N ARG A 70 -17.19 -12.46 -0.94
CA ARG A 70 -17.92 -11.21 -0.65
C ARG A 70 -18.08 -10.94 0.85
N ASP A 71 -18.35 -11.98 1.63
CA ASP A 71 -18.58 -11.89 3.09
C ASP A 71 -17.36 -11.48 3.90
N LYS A 72 -16.16 -11.58 3.32
CA LYS A 72 -14.92 -11.13 3.97
C LYS A 72 -14.78 -9.60 3.99
N TYR A 73 -15.55 -8.88 3.16
CA TYR A 73 -15.39 -7.46 2.90
C TYR A 73 -16.69 -6.69 3.13
N THR A 74 -16.62 -5.62 3.91
CA THR A 74 -17.76 -4.74 4.17
C THR A 74 -17.58 -3.43 3.42
N PHE A 75 -18.41 -3.16 2.44
CA PHE A 75 -18.47 -1.88 1.71
C PHE A 75 -19.90 -1.63 1.20
N ASP A 76 -20.22 -0.36 0.99
CA ASP A 76 -21.53 0.11 0.57
C ASP A 76 -21.94 -0.46 -0.82
N ASP A 77 -23.23 -0.71 -1.02
CA ASP A 77 -23.79 -1.30 -2.25
C ASP A 77 -23.54 -0.44 -3.49
N SER A 78 -23.25 0.86 -3.33
CA SER A 78 -22.85 1.73 -4.45
C SER A 78 -21.54 1.32 -5.14
N TYR A 79 -20.79 0.39 -4.51
CA TYR A 79 -19.59 -0.21 -5.13
C TYR A 79 -19.89 -1.43 -6.00
N ILE A 80 -21.06 -2.10 -5.85
CA ILE A 80 -21.41 -3.31 -6.59
C ILE A 80 -21.30 -3.11 -8.12
N PRO A 81 -21.87 -2.03 -8.73
CA PRO A 81 -21.74 -1.82 -10.18
C PRO A 81 -20.29 -1.62 -10.66
N LYS A 82 -19.39 -1.26 -9.74
CA LYS A 82 -17.97 -1.06 -10.06
C LYS A 82 -17.20 -2.39 -10.16
N ILE A 83 -17.67 -3.45 -9.48
CA ILE A 83 -17.04 -4.78 -9.48
C ILE A 83 -16.97 -5.31 -10.91
N GLU A 84 -18.13 -5.39 -11.59
CA GLU A 84 -18.20 -5.88 -12.96
C GLU A 84 -17.32 -5.07 -13.90
N LYS A 85 -17.34 -3.74 -13.78
CA LYS A 85 -16.49 -2.85 -14.57
C LYS A 85 -15.01 -3.13 -14.36
N CYS A 86 -14.56 -3.28 -13.09
CA CYS A 86 -13.18 -3.63 -12.76
C CYS A 86 -12.79 -4.98 -13.37
N CYS A 87 -13.66 -5.99 -13.26
CA CYS A 87 -13.42 -7.33 -13.79
C CYS A 87 -13.32 -7.34 -15.33
N ARG A 88 -14.23 -6.64 -16.04
CA ARG A 88 -14.16 -6.50 -17.50
C ARG A 88 -12.88 -5.82 -17.97
N ASN A 89 -12.49 -4.75 -17.32
CA ASN A 89 -11.25 -4.05 -17.64
C ASN A 89 -10.03 -4.92 -17.32
N PHE A 90 -10.04 -5.65 -16.19
CA PHE A 90 -8.96 -6.56 -15.82
C PHE A 90 -8.77 -7.67 -16.86
N LEU A 91 -9.83 -8.29 -17.38
CA LEU A 91 -9.71 -9.31 -18.44
C LEU A 91 -8.96 -8.79 -19.66
N ARG A 92 -9.31 -7.57 -20.12
CA ARG A 92 -8.66 -6.95 -21.29
C ARG A 92 -7.18 -6.67 -20.99
N PHE A 93 -6.89 -6.10 -19.83
CA PHE A 93 -5.52 -5.83 -19.40
C PHE A 93 -4.72 -7.12 -19.24
N ASN A 94 -5.28 -8.10 -18.55
CA ASN A 94 -4.65 -9.39 -18.29
C ASN A 94 -4.35 -10.18 -19.57
N ALA A 95 -5.23 -10.10 -20.59
CA ALA A 95 -5.01 -10.73 -21.89
C ALA A 95 -3.82 -10.17 -22.67
N SER A 96 -3.40 -8.93 -22.33
CA SER A 96 -2.22 -8.28 -22.94
C SER A 96 -0.90 -8.62 -22.25
N LEU A 97 -0.97 -9.30 -21.10
CA LEU A 97 0.20 -9.64 -20.30
C LEU A 97 0.60 -11.12 -20.48
N PRO A 98 1.88 -11.45 -20.27
CA PRO A 98 2.31 -12.83 -20.09
C PRO A 98 1.50 -13.51 -18.98
N LYS A 99 1.14 -14.78 -19.19
CA LYS A 99 0.35 -15.52 -18.20
C LYS A 99 1.15 -15.87 -16.96
N GLU A 100 2.45 -16.13 -17.13
CA GLU A 100 3.34 -16.37 -16.00
C GLU A 100 3.66 -15.07 -15.30
N SER A 101 3.31 -15.01 -14.03
CA SER A 101 3.53 -13.84 -13.18
C SER A 101 3.60 -14.25 -11.72
N ILE A 102 4.27 -13.42 -10.92
CA ILE A 102 4.32 -13.54 -9.46
C ILE A 102 3.26 -12.60 -8.90
N GLN A 103 2.39 -13.12 -8.01
CA GLN A 103 1.32 -12.37 -7.37
C GLN A 103 1.68 -12.13 -5.90
N GLU A 104 1.21 -10.99 -5.34
CA GLU A 104 1.33 -10.63 -3.91
C GLU A 104 2.72 -10.95 -3.32
N HIS A 105 3.76 -10.58 -4.09
CA HIS A 105 5.14 -10.88 -3.69
C HIS A 105 5.54 -10.10 -2.44
N HIS A 106 5.68 -10.81 -1.32
CA HIS A 106 6.28 -10.21 -0.13
C HIS A 106 7.78 -10.06 -0.32
N PHE A 107 8.28 -8.84 -0.23
CA PHE A 107 9.71 -8.55 -0.18
C PHE A 107 10.14 -8.11 1.22
N SER A 108 11.36 -8.45 1.59
CA SER A 108 12.00 -8.01 2.83
C SER A 108 13.49 -7.85 2.56
N GLU A 109 13.88 -6.62 2.24
CA GLU A 109 15.24 -6.29 1.81
C GLU A 109 16.06 -5.74 2.98
N ASP A 110 17.19 -6.34 3.26
CA ASP A 110 18.16 -5.82 4.23
C ASP A 110 18.88 -4.60 3.65
N LEU A 111 18.70 -3.46 4.32
CA LEU A 111 19.34 -2.19 3.97
C LEU A 111 20.57 -1.90 4.84
N GLY A 112 21.01 -2.86 5.65
CA GLY A 112 22.06 -2.71 6.65
C GLY A 112 21.55 -2.08 7.96
N SER A 113 22.40 -2.09 8.99
CA SER A 113 22.10 -1.52 10.32
C SER A 113 20.81 -2.05 10.94
N ASP A 114 20.50 -3.33 10.77
CA ASP A 114 19.28 -4.00 11.21
C ASP A 114 18.00 -3.33 10.66
N ILE A 115 18.02 -2.87 9.42
CA ILE A 115 16.87 -2.26 8.75
C ILE A 115 16.37 -3.20 7.66
N LEU A 116 15.18 -3.77 7.87
CA LEU A 116 14.46 -4.54 6.88
C LEU A 116 13.39 -3.67 6.22
N HIS A 117 13.56 -3.39 4.92
CA HIS A 117 12.55 -2.71 4.11
C HIS A 117 11.62 -3.73 3.48
N GLN A 118 10.34 -3.66 3.83
CA GLN A 118 9.37 -4.69 3.46
C GLN A 118 8.11 -4.11 2.81
N GLY A 119 7.44 -4.94 2.04
CA GLY A 119 6.16 -4.64 1.41
C GLY A 119 5.65 -5.80 0.57
N TYR A 120 4.52 -5.57 -0.09
CA TYR A 120 3.91 -6.51 -1.02
C TYR A 120 3.82 -5.85 -2.39
N ILE A 121 4.18 -6.59 -3.43
CA ILE A 121 4.03 -6.18 -4.83
C ILE A 121 2.87 -6.98 -5.40
N ASP A 122 1.83 -6.28 -5.86
CA ASP A 122 0.61 -6.93 -6.33
C ASP A 122 0.90 -7.91 -7.47
N ARG A 123 1.70 -7.49 -8.47
CA ARG A 123 2.06 -8.37 -9.58
C ARG A 123 3.40 -8.03 -10.22
N ILE A 124 4.18 -9.06 -10.54
CA ILE A 124 5.43 -8.95 -11.29
C ILE A 124 5.32 -9.84 -12.54
N VAL A 125 5.57 -9.27 -13.71
CA VAL A 125 5.51 -9.94 -15.02
C VAL A 125 6.85 -9.82 -15.71
N THR A 126 7.30 -10.89 -16.37
CA THR A 126 8.44 -10.83 -17.32
C THR A 126 7.89 -10.82 -18.74
N THR A 127 8.20 -9.75 -19.49
CA THR A 127 7.78 -9.62 -20.88
C THR A 127 8.56 -10.58 -21.79
N PRO A 128 8.06 -10.91 -22.99
CA PRO A 128 8.80 -11.73 -23.95
C PRO A 128 10.15 -11.14 -24.36
N THR A 129 10.34 -9.82 -24.23
CA THR A 129 11.62 -9.13 -24.46
C THR A 129 12.58 -9.20 -23.28
N GLY A 130 12.21 -9.91 -22.21
CA GLY A 130 13.02 -10.08 -21.01
C GLY A 130 13.01 -8.88 -20.06
N GLU A 131 12.18 -7.87 -20.28
CA GLU A 131 11.97 -6.77 -19.33
C GLU A 131 11.02 -7.22 -18.20
N THR A 132 11.13 -6.58 -17.04
CA THR A 132 10.21 -6.81 -15.90
C THR A 132 9.23 -5.66 -15.80
N LEU A 133 7.95 -5.97 -15.66
CA LEU A 133 6.91 -5.01 -15.35
C LEU A 133 6.38 -5.30 -13.94
N VAL A 134 6.52 -4.33 -13.06
CA VAL A 134 5.94 -4.32 -11.71
C VAL A 134 4.62 -3.56 -11.77
N ILE A 135 3.54 -4.18 -11.37
CA ILE A 135 2.18 -3.63 -11.45
C ILE A 135 1.63 -3.47 -10.05
N ASP A 136 1.03 -2.33 -9.79
CA ASP A 136 0.30 -2.00 -8.58
C ASP A 136 -1.13 -1.59 -8.96
N TYR A 137 -2.12 -2.26 -8.38
CA TYR A 137 -3.53 -2.05 -8.67
C TYR A 137 -4.08 -0.87 -7.85
N LYS A 138 -4.75 0.08 -8.49
CA LYS A 138 -5.29 1.28 -7.84
C LYS A 138 -6.78 1.45 -8.12
N THR A 139 -7.63 1.19 -7.13
CA THR A 139 -9.09 1.38 -7.21
C THR A 139 -9.53 2.82 -6.97
N SER A 140 -8.58 3.76 -6.84
CA SER A 140 -8.88 5.19 -6.68
C SER A 140 -9.53 5.78 -7.93
N LYS A 141 -10.44 6.76 -7.72
CA LYS A 141 -11.06 7.51 -8.84
C LYS A 141 -10.06 8.43 -9.54
N ARG A 142 -9.06 8.96 -8.78
CA ARG A 142 -8.04 9.83 -9.33
C ARG A 142 -6.85 9.00 -9.80
N GLU A 143 -6.50 9.14 -11.05
CA GLU A 143 -5.29 8.57 -11.64
C GLU A 143 -4.11 9.52 -11.46
N LYS A 144 -2.97 8.98 -11.01
CA LYS A 144 -1.72 9.74 -11.01
C LYS A 144 -1.25 9.96 -12.44
N LYS A 145 -0.79 11.17 -12.73
CA LYS A 145 -0.10 11.46 -13.99
C LYS A 145 1.32 10.89 -13.96
N LYS A 146 1.91 10.69 -15.14
CA LYS A 146 3.25 10.11 -15.28
C LYS A 146 4.30 10.85 -14.45
N PHE A 147 4.27 12.19 -14.41
CA PHE A 147 5.23 12.97 -13.62
C PHE A 147 5.08 12.77 -12.11
N GLU A 148 3.86 12.53 -11.61
CA GLU A 148 3.62 12.21 -10.20
C GLU A 148 4.18 10.80 -9.88
N LEU A 149 4.03 9.86 -10.82
CA LEU A 149 4.52 8.49 -10.65
C LEU A 149 6.05 8.40 -10.65
N VAL A 150 6.75 9.28 -11.36
CA VAL A 150 8.23 9.39 -11.30
C VAL A 150 8.70 9.74 -9.88
N GLY A 151 7.91 10.51 -9.11
CA GLY A 151 8.17 10.83 -7.71
C GLY A 151 7.78 9.74 -6.70
N ASP A 152 7.02 8.73 -7.11
CA ASP A 152 6.34 7.79 -6.23
C ASP A 152 7.30 6.92 -5.39
N PRO A 153 7.26 7.00 -4.03
CA PRO A 153 8.14 6.22 -3.18
C PRO A 153 7.82 4.72 -3.21
N GLN A 154 6.54 4.34 -3.38
CA GLN A 154 6.12 2.95 -3.45
C GLN A 154 6.68 2.29 -4.71
N GLY A 155 6.53 2.95 -5.86
CA GLY A 155 7.06 2.45 -7.13
C GLY A 155 8.58 2.28 -7.10
N LYS A 156 9.31 3.22 -6.48
CA LYS A 156 10.77 3.11 -6.29
C LYS A 156 11.15 1.91 -5.41
N SER A 157 10.44 1.69 -4.31
CA SER A 157 10.66 0.53 -3.44
C SER A 157 10.40 -0.79 -4.17
N TYR A 158 9.32 -0.85 -4.95
CA TYR A 158 8.94 -2.05 -5.69
C TYR A 158 9.93 -2.37 -6.81
N VAL A 159 10.43 -1.36 -7.53
CA VAL A 159 11.47 -1.56 -8.54
C VAL A 159 12.79 -2.01 -7.91
N TYR A 160 13.15 -1.48 -6.74
CA TYR A 160 14.31 -1.95 -5.98
C TYR A 160 14.15 -3.44 -5.59
N ALA A 161 13.01 -3.81 -5.02
CA ALA A 161 12.74 -5.20 -4.63
C ALA A 161 12.72 -6.14 -5.86
N ALA A 162 12.11 -5.73 -6.96
CA ALA A 162 12.11 -6.51 -8.20
C ALA A 162 13.52 -6.66 -8.81
N HIS A 163 14.37 -5.63 -8.68
CA HIS A 163 15.79 -5.72 -9.04
C HIS A 163 16.51 -6.79 -8.22
N LYS A 164 16.31 -6.80 -6.90
CA LYS A 164 16.90 -7.79 -5.99
C LYS A 164 16.41 -9.20 -6.29
N LEU A 165 15.10 -9.36 -6.52
CA LEU A 165 14.45 -10.63 -6.82
C LEU A 165 14.93 -11.23 -8.16
N THR A 166 15.00 -10.39 -9.21
CA THR A 166 15.22 -10.88 -10.59
C THR A 166 16.68 -10.81 -11.05
N GLY A 167 17.53 -10.07 -10.32
CA GLY A 167 18.90 -9.77 -10.75
C GLY A 167 18.99 -8.83 -11.95
N LYS A 168 17.88 -8.37 -12.52
CA LYS A 168 17.86 -7.51 -13.70
C LYS A 168 18.26 -6.07 -13.35
N PRO A 169 19.00 -5.37 -14.23
CA PRO A 169 19.34 -3.96 -13.97
C PRO A 169 18.09 -3.08 -13.95
N ILE A 170 18.11 -2.01 -13.16
CA ILE A 170 16.96 -1.10 -12.93
C ILE A 170 16.35 -0.62 -14.27
N ARG A 171 17.19 -0.32 -15.28
CA ARG A 171 16.73 0.12 -16.62
C ARG A 171 15.85 -0.90 -17.36
N LYS A 172 15.88 -2.17 -16.97
CA LYS A 172 15.06 -3.27 -17.50
C LYS A 172 13.79 -3.52 -16.69
N ILE A 173 13.51 -2.68 -15.70
CA ILE A 173 12.35 -2.81 -14.83
C ILE A 173 11.49 -1.56 -14.98
N SER A 174 10.20 -1.75 -15.30
CA SER A 174 9.18 -0.71 -15.36
C SER A 174 8.24 -0.86 -14.18
N PHE A 175 7.72 0.25 -13.68
CA PHE A 175 6.65 0.28 -12.69
C PHE A 175 5.39 0.86 -13.30
N ALA A 176 4.23 0.27 -13.02
CA ALA A 176 2.96 0.73 -13.51
C ALA A 176 1.88 0.73 -12.43
N HIS A 177 1.06 1.79 -12.39
CA HIS A 177 -0.26 1.74 -11.80
C HIS A 177 -1.25 1.26 -12.87
N TYR A 178 -2.03 0.26 -12.53
CA TYR A 178 -3.20 -0.14 -13.29
C TYR A 178 -4.47 0.30 -12.54
N TYR A 179 -5.35 1.01 -13.24
CA TYR A 179 -6.60 1.55 -12.71
C TYR A 179 -7.80 0.75 -13.23
N PRO A 180 -8.30 -0.27 -12.52
CA PRO A 180 -9.35 -1.15 -13.04
C PRO A 180 -10.68 -0.42 -13.26
N LEU A 181 -10.96 0.67 -12.55
CA LEU A 181 -12.18 1.47 -12.78
C LEU A 181 -12.24 2.13 -14.16
N THR A 182 -11.10 2.42 -14.77
CA THR A 182 -11.02 3.07 -16.10
C THR A 182 -10.39 2.16 -17.16
N GLY A 183 -9.61 1.16 -16.73
CA GLY A 183 -8.81 0.31 -17.60
C GLY A 183 -7.46 0.94 -17.99
N ASN A 184 -7.13 2.11 -17.44
CA ASN A 184 -5.91 2.84 -17.80
C ASN A 184 -4.67 2.28 -17.09
N VAL A 185 -3.53 2.42 -17.76
CA VAL A 185 -2.21 2.09 -17.24
C VAL A 185 -1.33 3.33 -17.30
N VAL A 186 -0.69 3.67 -16.20
CA VAL A 186 0.34 4.73 -16.15
C VAL A 186 1.65 4.09 -15.76
N ALA A 187 2.62 4.07 -16.67
CA ALA A 187 3.90 3.39 -16.46
C ALA A 187 5.08 4.34 -16.52
N VAL A 188 6.12 4.04 -15.72
CA VAL A 188 7.38 4.77 -15.65
C VAL A 188 8.58 3.82 -15.55
N LYS A 189 9.76 4.31 -15.94
CA LYS A 189 11.06 3.72 -15.56
C LYS A 189 11.80 4.69 -14.65
N TYR A 190 12.49 4.15 -13.67
CA TYR A 190 13.33 4.93 -12.77
C TYR A 190 14.79 4.84 -13.17
N THR A 191 15.57 5.86 -12.84
CA THR A 191 17.03 5.80 -12.97
C THR A 191 17.65 5.13 -11.75
N GLU A 192 18.83 4.54 -11.90
CA GLU A 192 19.58 3.95 -10.79
C GLU A 192 19.82 4.97 -9.69
N GLN A 193 20.19 6.22 -10.06
CA GLN A 193 20.40 7.32 -9.11
C GLN A 193 19.15 7.60 -8.29
N SER A 194 17.95 7.60 -8.93
CA SER A 194 16.70 7.86 -8.21
C SER A 194 16.33 6.75 -7.24
N ILE A 195 16.66 5.50 -7.56
CA ILE A 195 16.46 4.36 -6.66
C ILE A 195 17.43 4.43 -5.49
N VAL A 196 18.72 4.65 -5.74
CA VAL A 196 19.74 4.80 -4.69
C VAL A 196 19.40 5.94 -3.73
N ALA A 197 19.00 7.10 -4.25
CA ALA A 197 18.57 8.22 -3.43
C ALA A 197 17.33 7.88 -2.59
N HIS A 198 16.38 7.14 -3.17
CA HIS A 198 15.19 6.68 -2.45
C HIS A 198 15.56 5.75 -1.29
N ILE A 199 16.44 4.76 -1.50
CA ILE A 199 16.87 3.83 -0.44
C ILE A 199 17.62 4.56 0.68
N LYS A 200 18.48 5.53 0.35
CA LYS A 200 19.10 6.40 1.36
C LYS A 200 18.05 7.12 2.22
N ASN A 201 17.01 7.68 1.59
CA ASN A 201 15.92 8.34 2.30
C ASN A 201 15.13 7.36 3.18
N VAL A 202 14.98 6.08 2.78
CA VAL A 202 14.37 5.05 3.63
C VAL A 202 15.18 4.86 4.90
N VAL A 203 16.48 4.71 4.77
CA VAL A 203 17.41 4.53 5.91
C VAL A 203 17.38 5.76 6.83
N GLU A 204 17.43 6.97 6.27
CA GLU A 204 17.34 8.22 7.05
C GLU A 204 16.03 8.32 7.84
N ASP A 205 14.90 7.93 7.24
CA ASP A 205 13.62 7.93 7.95
C ASP A 205 13.61 6.94 9.12
N VAL A 206 14.21 5.77 8.94
CA VAL A 206 14.35 4.80 10.05
C VAL A 206 15.19 5.40 11.19
N TRP A 207 16.27 6.08 10.87
CA TRP A 207 17.08 6.75 11.89
C TRP A 207 16.32 7.88 12.61
N LYS A 208 15.50 8.66 11.89
CA LYS A 208 14.60 9.66 12.51
C LYS A 208 13.61 9.00 13.46
N ILE A 209 12.99 7.88 13.03
CA ILE A 209 12.07 7.11 13.88
C ILE A 209 12.77 6.54 15.11
N ARG A 210 13.96 5.95 14.95
CA ARG A 210 14.74 5.38 16.06
C ARG A 210 15.15 6.43 17.10
N LYS A 211 15.48 7.65 16.65
CA LYS A 211 15.89 8.77 17.51
C LYS A 211 14.70 9.47 18.17
N ALA A 212 13.50 9.33 17.65
CA ALA A 212 12.32 9.98 18.21
C ALA A 212 12.03 9.42 19.60
N LYS A 213 11.84 10.30 20.57
CA LYS A 213 11.36 9.97 21.91
C LYS A 213 9.83 9.99 21.94
N THR A 214 9.24 9.45 22.99
CA THR A 214 7.76 9.40 23.11
C THR A 214 7.15 10.80 23.12
N GLU A 215 7.81 11.76 23.76
CA GLU A 215 7.39 13.17 23.81
C GLU A 215 7.42 13.86 22.44
N ASP A 216 8.22 13.36 21.47
CA ASP A 216 8.30 13.91 20.11
C ASP A 216 7.15 13.42 19.22
N LEU A 217 6.39 12.43 19.67
CA LEU A 217 5.32 11.80 18.90
C LEU A 217 3.99 12.57 19.07
N THR A 218 4.04 13.86 18.75
CA THR A 218 2.94 14.80 18.85
C THR A 218 2.07 14.80 17.59
N PRO A 219 0.80 15.27 17.70
CA PRO A 219 -0.06 15.38 16.53
C PRO A 219 0.40 16.51 15.58
N THR A 220 0.15 16.30 14.29
CA THR A 220 0.38 17.30 13.25
C THR A 220 -0.91 17.45 12.46
N GLU A 221 -1.50 18.64 12.46
CA GLU A 221 -2.69 18.95 11.66
C GLU A 221 -2.32 18.95 10.17
N ASN A 222 -3.13 18.30 9.35
CA ASN A 222 -2.96 18.20 7.90
C ASN A 222 -4.28 17.84 7.21
N ASP A 223 -4.30 17.89 5.88
CA ASP A 223 -5.51 17.64 5.07
C ASP A 223 -6.14 16.26 5.27
N PHE A 224 -5.38 15.29 5.80
CA PHE A 224 -5.88 13.93 6.06
C PHE A 224 -6.53 13.75 7.44
N CYS A 225 -6.59 14.78 8.27
CA CYS A 225 -7.18 14.66 9.62
C CYS A 225 -8.67 14.29 9.60
N ASN A 226 -9.40 14.70 8.54
CA ASN A 226 -10.82 14.35 8.38
C ASN A 226 -11.05 12.85 8.10
N TRP A 227 -10.03 12.14 7.66
CA TRP A 227 -10.07 10.69 7.38
C TRP A 227 -9.13 9.90 8.31
N CYS A 228 -8.76 10.51 9.44
CA CYS A 228 -7.85 9.87 10.38
C CYS A 228 -8.57 8.83 11.22
N SER A 229 -8.11 7.59 11.19
CA SER A 229 -8.67 6.48 11.98
C SER A 229 -8.54 6.65 13.50
N TYR A 230 -7.91 7.73 13.97
CA TYR A 230 -7.70 8.04 15.38
C TYR A 230 -8.16 9.45 15.73
N LYS A 231 -9.10 10.02 14.95
CA LYS A 231 -9.57 11.40 15.15
C LYS A 231 -10.26 11.56 16.50
N SER A 232 -11.05 10.57 16.92
CA SER A 232 -11.79 10.55 18.18
C SER A 232 -10.91 10.55 19.45
N ILE A 233 -9.66 10.10 19.31
CA ILE A 233 -8.67 10.08 20.42
C ILE A 233 -7.51 11.06 20.15
N CYS A 234 -7.69 12.01 19.23
CA CYS A 234 -6.66 13.00 18.90
C CYS A 234 -6.85 14.28 19.75
N PRO A 235 -5.83 14.76 20.49
CA PRO A 235 -5.93 15.93 21.33
C PRO A 235 -6.04 17.26 20.55
N LEU A 236 -5.91 17.25 19.21
CA LEU A 236 -6.22 18.44 18.39
C LEU A 236 -7.72 18.66 18.20
N PHE A 237 -8.54 17.64 18.40
CA PHE A 237 -9.97 17.66 18.10
C PHE A 237 -10.87 17.28 19.30
N ASN A 238 -10.26 16.92 20.43
CA ASN A 238 -10.97 16.46 21.61
C ASN A 238 -10.30 17.01 22.87
N GLU A 239 -11.08 17.21 23.94
CA GLU A 239 -10.57 17.59 25.24
C GLU A 239 -9.65 16.49 25.82
N ILE A 240 -8.58 16.90 26.51
CA ILE A 240 -7.53 15.98 26.99
C ILE A 240 -8.08 14.90 27.91
N GLU A 241 -9.05 15.24 28.77
CA GLU A 241 -9.65 14.27 29.69
C GLU A 241 -10.48 13.22 28.95
N ASP A 242 -11.22 13.61 27.90
CA ASP A 242 -11.95 12.68 27.05
C ASP A 242 -11.00 11.75 26.27
N VAL A 243 -9.89 12.30 25.77
CA VAL A 243 -8.85 11.52 25.09
C VAL A 243 -8.28 10.46 26.03
N LYS A 244 -7.92 10.83 27.27
CA LYS A 244 -7.40 9.88 28.26
C LYS A 244 -8.39 8.76 28.53
N LYS A 245 -9.65 9.09 28.81
CA LYS A 245 -10.72 8.12 29.07
C LYS A 245 -10.87 7.13 27.90
N ARG A 246 -10.94 7.64 26.66
CA ARG A 246 -11.08 6.80 25.47
C ARG A 246 -9.84 5.94 25.20
N LEU A 247 -8.63 6.45 25.50
CA LEU A 247 -7.40 5.67 25.37
C LEU A 247 -7.36 4.47 26.33
N ASP A 248 -7.92 4.61 27.55
CA ASP A 248 -8.04 3.52 28.52
C ASP A 248 -9.02 2.43 28.06
N GLU A 249 -9.99 2.80 27.21
CA GLU A 249 -10.98 1.90 26.62
C GLU A 249 -10.49 1.27 25.29
N CYS A 250 -9.39 1.77 24.70
CA CYS A 250 -8.90 1.31 23.42
C CYS A 250 -8.34 -0.11 23.46
N THR A 251 -8.84 -0.96 22.58
CA THR A 251 -8.27 -2.29 22.34
C THR A 251 -6.94 -2.17 21.61
N LYS A 252 -5.98 -3.04 21.96
CA LYS A 252 -4.68 -3.11 21.27
C LYS A 252 -4.59 -4.34 20.41
N ARG A 253 -4.11 -4.14 19.18
CA ARG A 253 -3.82 -5.25 18.27
C ARG A 253 -2.67 -6.11 18.78
N PRO A 254 -2.73 -7.44 18.62
CA PRO A 254 -1.64 -8.33 19.00
C PRO A 254 -0.35 -7.97 18.22
N PRO A 255 0.84 -8.35 18.75
CA PRO A 255 2.07 -8.25 17.97
C PRO A 255 1.91 -8.99 16.65
N ARG A 256 2.34 -8.37 15.53
CA ARG A 256 2.44 -9.10 14.27
C ARG A 256 3.43 -10.24 14.49
N LYS A 257 3.00 -11.47 14.22
CA LYS A 257 3.92 -12.62 14.21
C LYS A 257 5.02 -12.29 13.17
N ARG A 258 6.26 -12.47 13.58
CA ARG A 258 7.44 -12.31 12.71
C ARG A 258 7.49 -13.41 11.67
#